data_71a7133016e365e2304f5edab2c9157a
#
_entry.id   71a7133016e365e2304f5edab2c9157a
#
_cell.length_a   1.000
_cell.length_b   1.000
_cell.length_c   1.000
_cell.angle_alpha   90.00
_cell.angle_beta   90.00
_cell.angle_gamma   90.00
#
_symmetry.space_group_name_H-M   'P 1'
#
loop_
_entity.id
_entity.type
_entity.pdbx_description
1 polymer ?
#
loop_
_entity_poly.entity_id
_entity_poly.type
_entity_poly.pdbx_seq_one_letter_code
_entity_poly.pdbx_strand_id
1 'polypeptide(L)'
;MKRIAVLTSGGDAPGMNAAIRAVVRQAISEGMEVFGIYDGYAGMVAGEIHPLDAASVGDIISRGGTFLHSARYPEFAQLEGQLKGIEQLKKHGIEGVVVIGGDGSYHGAMRLTEHGFPAIGLPGTIDNDIVGTDFTIGFDTAVTTAMDAIDKIRDTSSSHRRTFVIEVMGRNAGDIALWAGIATGADEIIIPEEGFKFEDIVASIKAGYECGKKHNIIVLAEGVMSAAEFGQKLQEAGDTSDLRVTELGHIQRGGSPTARDRVLASRLGAHAVKLLKQGIGGVAVGIRNEKMVENPILGTAEEGALFSLTADGKIVVNNPHKADLELSDLNKSLS
;
A
#
# COMPACT_ATOMS: atom_id res chain seq x y z
N MET A 1 -28.12 -2.52 5.84
CA MET A 1 -27.80 -1.24 6.50
C MET A 1 -28.37 -0.09 5.68
N LYS A 2 -28.74 1.02 6.34
CA LYS A 2 -29.30 2.24 5.68
C LYS A 2 -28.29 3.38 5.67
N ARG A 3 -27.40 3.45 6.67
CA ARG A 3 -26.38 4.48 6.83
C ARG A 3 -25.01 3.87 7.00
N ILE A 4 -24.07 4.27 6.16
CA ILE A 4 -22.69 3.82 6.25
C ILE A 4 -21.73 5.01 6.23
N ALA A 5 -20.51 4.77 6.69
CA ALA A 5 -19.45 5.77 6.57
C ALA A 5 -18.24 5.20 5.83
N VAL A 6 -17.39 6.10 5.34
CA VAL A 6 -16.09 5.79 4.74
C VAL A 6 -15.02 6.70 5.31
N LEU A 7 -13.85 6.15 5.59
CA LEU A 7 -12.66 6.90 5.99
C LEU A 7 -11.42 6.40 5.25
N THR A 8 -10.42 7.25 5.20
CA THR A 8 -9.05 6.90 4.85
C THR A 8 -8.15 7.06 6.07
N SER A 9 -7.18 6.17 6.25
CA SER A 9 -6.28 6.16 7.40
C SER A 9 -4.89 5.69 7.00
N GLY A 10 -3.88 6.13 7.74
CA GLY A 10 -2.47 5.80 7.46
C GLY A 10 -1.84 6.71 6.40
N GLY A 11 -0.87 6.20 5.67
CA GLY A 11 -0.29 6.92 4.52
C GLY A 11 -1.27 6.96 3.35
N ASP A 12 -1.29 8.08 2.66
CA ASP A 12 -2.08 8.20 1.44
C ASP A 12 -1.48 7.37 0.30
N ALA A 13 -2.35 6.95 -0.62
CA ALA A 13 -1.98 6.19 -1.80
C ALA A 13 -2.82 6.65 -3.00
N PRO A 14 -2.21 6.73 -4.21
CA PRO A 14 -2.95 7.08 -5.43
C PRO A 14 -4.07 6.05 -5.70
N GLY A 15 -5.30 6.52 -5.81
CA GLY A 15 -6.48 5.66 -5.97
C GLY A 15 -7.39 5.62 -4.75
N MET A 16 -6.99 6.12 -3.57
CA MET A 16 -7.89 6.27 -2.41
C MET A 16 -9.13 7.09 -2.76
N ASN A 17 -8.99 8.19 -3.50
CA ASN A 17 -10.13 8.98 -3.96
C ASN A 17 -11.05 8.19 -4.90
N ALA A 18 -10.52 7.34 -5.75
CA ALA A 18 -11.33 6.45 -6.60
C ALA A 18 -12.13 5.44 -5.77
N ALA A 19 -11.53 4.90 -4.68
CA ALA A 19 -12.20 4.00 -3.74
C ALA A 19 -13.32 4.72 -2.98
N ILE A 20 -13.06 5.91 -2.43
CA ILE A 20 -14.08 6.73 -1.75
C ILE A 20 -15.24 7.02 -2.72
N ARG A 21 -14.93 7.44 -3.94
CA ARG A 21 -15.94 7.69 -4.97
C ARG A 21 -16.80 6.45 -5.23
N ALA A 22 -16.19 5.28 -5.32
CA ALA A 22 -16.91 4.04 -5.56
C ALA A 22 -17.83 3.69 -4.40
N VAL A 23 -17.36 3.82 -3.16
CA VAL A 23 -18.20 3.62 -1.95
C VAL A 23 -19.40 4.56 -1.97
N VAL A 24 -19.18 5.86 -2.17
CA VAL A 24 -20.25 6.87 -2.17
C VAL A 24 -21.27 6.60 -3.27
N ARG A 25 -20.81 6.43 -4.51
CA ARG A 25 -21.70 6.20 -5.66
C ARG A 25 -22.50 4.90 -5.55
N GLN A 26 -21.84 3.82 -5.09
CA GLN A 26 -22.52 2.55 -4.89
C GLN A 26 -23.54 2.63 -3.76
N ALA A 27 -23.22 3.28 -2.62
CA ALA A 27 -24.14 3.47 -1.52
C ALA A 27 -25.41 4.20 -1.97
N ILE A 28 -25.26 5.31 -2.69
CA ILE A 28 -26.40 6.07 -3.24
C ILE A 28 -27.23 5.22 -4.20
N SER A 29 -26.58 4.44 -5.09
CA SER A 29 -27.32 3.57 -6.02
C SER A 29 -28.11 2.46 -5.33
N GLU A 30 -27.67 2.06 -4.13
CA GLU A 30 -28.35 1.07 -3.29
C GLU A 30 -29.38 1.69 -2.33
N GLY A 31 -29.62 2.99 -2.42
CA GLY A 31 -30.56 3.73 -1.58
C GLY A 31 -30.08 3.95 -0.13
N MET A 32 -28.78 3.95 0.10
CA MET A 32 -28.16 4.17 1.40
C MET A 32 -27.68 5.61 1.54
N GLU A 33 -27.75 6.15 2.75
CA GLU A 33 -27.05 7.39 3.13
C GLU A 33 -25.58 7.07 3.41
N VAL A 34 -24.68 7.93 2.94
CA VAL A 34 -23.24 7.74 3.12
C VAL A 34 -22.60 8.97 3.71
N PHE A 35 -21.68 8.75 4.63
CA PHE A 35 -20.94 9.78 5.37
C PHE A 35 -19.44 9.63 5.15
N GLY A 36 -18.74 10.75 5.01
CA GLY A 36 -17.27 10.79 5.05
C GLY A 36 -16.81 11.12 6.46
N ILE A 37 -15.83 10.37 6.94
CA ILE A 37 -15.12 10.68 8.19
C ILE A 37 -13.80 11.31 7.78
N TYR A 38 -13.62 12.59 8.12
CA TYR A 38 -12.38 13.31 7.82
C TYR A 38 -11.30 12.98 8.86
N ASP A 39 -10.03 13.07 8.45
CA ASP A 39 -8.87 12.79 9.32
C ASP A 39 -8.86 11.39 9.97
N GLY A 40 -9.44 10.40 9.30
CA GLY A 40 -9.38 9.00 9.70
C GLY A 40 -9.96 8.71 11.10
N TYR A 41 -9.24 7.92 11.90
CA TYR A 41 -9.69 7.56 13.25
C TYR A 41 -9.67 8.75 14.23
N ALA A 42 -8.81 9.75 14.03
CA ALA A 42 -8.83 10.97 14.83
C ALA A 42 -10.17 11.72 14.64
N GLY A 43 -10.57 11.91 13.39
CA GLY A 43 -11.83 12.54 13.07
C GLY A 43 -13.05 11.71 13.50
N MET A 44 -12.97 10.38 13.41
CA MET A 44 -14.01 9.51 13.95
C MET A 44 -14.29 9.79 15.43
N VAL A 45 -13.22 9.87 16.23
CA VAL A 45 -13.32 10.14 17.67
C VAL A 45 -13.75 11.58 17.96
N ALA A 46 -13.33 12.54 17.14
CA ALA A 46 -13.73 13.94 17.25
C ALA A 46 -15.16 14.20 16.74
N GLY A 47 -15.74 13.28 15.95
CA GLY A 47 -17.07 13.47 15.36
C GLY A 47 -17.07 14.25 14.04
N GLU A 48 -15.93 14.34 13.35
CA GLU A 48 -15.79 14.96 12.02
C GLU A 48 -16.42 14.05 10.93
N ILE A 49 -17.72 13.84 11.08
CA ILE A 49 -18.54 12.92 10.28
C ILE A 49 -19.57 13.74 9.50
N HIS A 50 -19.43 13.80 8.18
CA HIS A 50 -20.24 14.67 7.32
C HIS A 50 -20.94 13.86 6.23
N PRO A 51 -22.19 14.20 5.87
CA PRO A 51 -22.90 13.51 4.79
C PRO A 51 -22.20 13.78 3.45
N LEU A 52 -22.15 12.75 2.62
CA LEU A 52 -21.63 12.84 1.26
C LEU A 52 -22.73 12.54 0.25
N ASP A 53 -22.70 13.25 -0.84
CA ASP A 53 -23.57 13.05 -1.99
C ASP A 53 -22.79 12.74 -3.28
N ALA A 54 -23.49 12.62 -4.38
CA ALA A 54 -22.88 12.33 -5.65
C ALA A 54 -21.97 13.47 -6.15
N ALA A 55 -22.25 14.72 -5.77
CA ALA A 55 -21.44 15.89 -6.13
C ALA A 55 -20.14 15.97 -5.31
N SER A 56 -20.20 15.57 -4.03
CA SER A 56 -19.04 15.54 -3.13
C SER A 56 -17.86 14.74 -3.68
N VAL A 57 -18.13 13.75 -4.52
CA VAL A 57 -17.13 12.86 -5.15
C VAL A 57 -17.02 13.08 -6.67
N GLY A 58 -17.48 14.24 -7.15
CA GLY A 58 -17.28 14.66 -8.54
C GLY A 58 -15.79 14.90 -8.82
N ASP A 59 -15.33 14.46 -9.99
CA ASP A 59 -13.98 14.71 -10.53
C ASP A 59 -12.77 14.35 -9.63
N ILE A 60 -12.98 13.50 -8.59
CA ILE A 60 -11.90 13.06 -7.71
C ILE A 60 -11.21 11.76 -8.16
N ILE A 61 -11.77 11.02 -9.11
CA ILE A 61 -11.25 9.69 -9.53
C ILE A 61 -9.80 9.74 -10.03
N SER A 62 -9.40 10.85 -10.62
CA SER A 62 -8.05 11.08 -11.17
C SER A 62 -7.11 11.77 -10.20
N ARG A 63 -7.57 12.18 -9.03
CA ARG A 63 -6.75 12.89 -8.06
C ARG A 63 -6.01 11.93 -7.16
N GLY A 64 -4.69 12.16 -7.00
CA GLY A 64 -3.89 11.53 -5.95
C GLY A 64 -4.27 12.02 -4.56
N GLY A 65 -3.63 11.43 -3.54
CA GLY A 65 -3.95 11.70 -2.15
C GLY A 65 -5.35 11.23 -1.76
N THR A 66 -5.89 11.82 -0.69
CA THR A 66 -7.26 11.56 -0.22
C THR A 66 -7.97 12.85 0.18
N PHE A 67 -9.16 13.09 -0.33
CA PHE A 67 -9.93 14.29 0.01
C PHE A 67 -10.55 14.23 1.41
N LEU A 68 -10.66 13.04 2.00
CA LEU A 68 -11.07 12.86 3.39
C LEU A 68 -9.91 13.09 4.37
N HIS A 69 -8.71 13.36 3.86
CA HIS A 69 -7.49 13.47 4.64
C HIS A 69 -7.17 12.20 5.43
N SER A 70 -6.08 12.23 6.17
CA SER A 70 -5.64 11.12 7.01
C SER A 70 -4.78 11.69 8.13
N ALA A 71 -4.99 11.21 9.34
CA ALA A 71 -4.19 11.57 10.50
C ALA A 71 -3.74 10.32 11.26
N ARG A 72 -2.56 10.40 11.87
CA ARG A 72 -2.12 9.37 12.81
C ARG A 72 -2.83 9.60 14.14
N TYR A 73 -3.42 8.54 14.67
CA TYR A 73 -4.10 8.58 15.97
C TYR A 73 -3.77 7.33 16.79
N PRO A 74 -2.59 7.28 17.41
CA PRO A 74 -2.14 6.13 18.21
C PRO A 74 -3.09 5.76 19.34
N GLU A 75 -3.84 6.75 19.86
CA GLU A 75 -4.81 6.58 20.96
C GLU A 75 -5.97 5.66 20.55
N PHE A 76 -6.21 5.44 19.25
CA PHE A 76 -7.20 4.45 18.80
C PHE A 76 -6.79 3.00 19.12
N ALA A 77 -5.53 2.75 19.42
CA ALA A 77 -5.08 1.46 19.96
C ALA A 77 -5.63 1.19 21.37
N GLN A 78 -6.03 2.23 22.10
CA GLN A 78 -6.57 2.14 23.45
C GLN A 78 -8.10 1.99 23.41
N LEU A 79 -8.64 1.23 24.37
CA LEU A 79 -10.07 0.94 24.49
C LEU A 79 -10.93 2.22 24.52
N GLU A 80 -10.46 3.25 25.24
CA GLU A 80 -11.18 4.52 25.35
C GLU A 80 -11.39 5.20 23.98
N GLY A 81 -10.35 5.26 23.14
CA GLY A 81 -10.44 5.82 21.79
C GLY A 81 -11.40 5.03 20.90
N GLN A 82 -11.36 3.70 20.99
CA GLN A 82 -12.25 2.81 20.24
C GLN A 82 -13.71 3.03 20.62
N LEU A 83 -14.03 3.05 21.91
CA LEU A 83 -15.39 3.24 22.42
C LEU A 83 -15.93 4.64 22.08
N LYS A 84 -15.12 5.69 22.18
CA LYS A 84 -15.50 7.05 21.76
C LYS A 84 -15.80 7.11 20.26
N GLY A 85 -14.99 6.47 19.42
CA GLY A 85 -15.23 6.40 17.98
C GLY A 85 -16.56 5.70 17.67
N ILE A 86 -16.83 4.54 18.28
CA ILE A 86 -18.08 3.80 18.13
C ILE A 86 -19.29 4.62 18.62
N GLU A 87 -19.15 5.37 19.72
CA GLU A 87 -20.19 6.27 20.22
C GLU A 87 -20.53 7.34 19.17
N GLN A 88 -19.52 7.98 18.57
CA GLN A 88 -19.75 8.97 17.51
C GLN A 88 -20.44 8.37 16.29
N LEU A 89 -20.03 7.19 15.84
CA LEU A 89 -20.69 6.47 14.74
C LEU A 89 -22.16 6.23 15.06
N LYS A 90 -22.47 5.72 16.25
CA LYS A 90 -23.85 5.47 16.71
C LYS A 90 -24.67 6.76 16.81
N LYS A 91 -24.07 7.85 17.31
CA LYS A 91 -24.73 9.17 17.42
C LYS A 91 -25.15 9.71 16.05
N HIS A 92 -24.38 9.43 14.98
CA HIS A 92 -24.74 9.79 13.61
C HIS A 92 -25.64 8.73 12.93
N GLY A 93 -26.02 7.67 13.65
CA GLY A 93 -26.83 6.58 13.12
C GLY A 93 -26.10 5.72 12.08
N ILE A 94 -24.77 5.71 12.10
CA ILE A 94 -23.95 4.90 11.19
C ILE A 94 -24.04 3.44 11.65
N GLU A 95 -24.30 2.54 10.72
CA GLU A 95 -24.49 1.11 10.96
C GLU A 95 -23.30 0.26 10.50
N GLY A 96 -22.41 0.81 9.68
CA GLY A 96 -21.19 0.16 9.21
C GLY A 96 -20.20 1.15 8.61
N VAL A 97 -18.93 0.79 8.57
CA VAL A 97 -17.85 1.66 8.09
C VAL A 97 -16.95 0.94 7.09
N VAL A 98 -16.57 1.64 6.03
CA VAL A 98 -15.51 1.22 5.10
C VAL A 98 -14.23 1.95 5.48
N VAL A 99 -13.18 1.19 5.76
CA VAL A 99 -11.85 1.69 6.14
C VAL A 99 -10.89 1.44 4.99
N ILE A 100 -10.35 2.51 4.41
CA ILE A 100 -9.39 2.45 3.32
C ILE A 100 -8.01 2.79 3.86
N GLY A 101 -7.05 1.88 3.78
CA GLY A 101 -5.70 2.12 4.26
C GLY A 101 -4.84 0.87 4.33
N GLY A 102 -3.66 1.01 4.92
CA GLY A 102 -2.69 -0.06 5.10
C GLY A 102 -2.88 -0.83 6.41
N ASP A 103 -1.85 -1.56 6.82
CA ASP A 103 -1.83 -2.45 7.98
C ASP A 103 -2.37 -1.80 9.27
N GLY A 104 -1.85 -0.62 9.65
CA GLY A 104 -2.32 0.08 10.84
C GLY A 104 -3.81 0.45 10.79
N SER A 105 -4.36 0.71 9.60
CA SER A 105 -5.79 0.99 9.42
C SER A 105 -6.63 -0.25 9.58
N TYR A 106 -6.10 -1.39 9.17
CA TYR A 106 -6.74 -2.70 9.37
C TYR A 106 -6.77 -3.11 10.84
N HIS A 107 -5.73 -2.78 11.62
CA HIS A 107 -5.78 -2.94 13.07
C HIS A 107 -6.94 -2.15 13.69
N GLY A 108 -7.19 -0.92 13.23
CA GLY A 108 -8.34 -0.15 13.68
C GLY A 108 -9.69 -0.78 13.26
N ALA A 109 -9.80 -1.27 12.03
CA ALA A 109 -10.99 -1.99 11.56
C ALA A 109 -11.21 -3.29 12.34
N MET A 110 -10.13 -4.01 12.70
CA MET A 110 -10.19 -5.19 13.56
C MET A 110 -10.75 -4.84 14.94
N ARG A 111 -10.31 -3.74 15.57
CA ARG A 111 -10.83 -3.30 16.87
C ARG A 111 -12.33 -2.93 16.80
N LEU A 112 -12.78 -2.28 15.73
CA LEU A 112 -14.21 -2.05 15.52
C LEU A 112 -14.98 -3.39 15.42
N THR A 113 -14.44 -4.34 14.68
CA THR A 113 -15.02 -5.67 14.52
C THR A 113 -15.09 -6.44 15.84
N GLU A 114 -14.02 -6.39 16.66
CA GLU A 114 -13.97 -6.98 18.00
C GLU A 114 -15.09 -6.46 18.92
N HIS A 115 -15.41 -5.17 18.80
CA HIS A 115 -16.53 -4.55 19.51
C HIS A 115 -17.92 -4.78 18.85
N GLY A 116 -17.98 -5.64 17.83
CA GLY A 116 -19.21 -5.95 17.13
C GLY A 116 -19.73 -4.83 16.23
N PHE A 117 -18.89 -3.83 15.89
CA PHE A 117 -19.25 -2.80 14.93
C PHE A 117 -18.84 -3.23 13.52
N PRO A 118 -19.77 -3.27 12.53
CA PRO A 118 -19.47 -3.72 11.17
C PRO A 118 -18.46 -2.83 10.48
N ALA A 119 -17.26 -3.37 10.21
CA ALA A 119 -16.21 -2.69 9.49
C ALA A 119 -15.78 -3.53 8.28
N ILE A 120 -15.45 -2.87 7.16
CA ILE A 120 -14.86 -3.50 5.97
C ILE A 120 -13.57 -2.79 5.63
N GLY A 121 -12.47 -3.55 5.53
CA GLY A 121 -11.16 -3.06 5.12
C GLY A 121 -10.99 -3.07 3.60
N LEU A 122 -10.42 -2.00 3.03
CA LEU A 122 -9.93 -1.92 1.66
C LEU A 122 -8.44 -1.64 1.65
N PRO A 123 -7.62 -2.39 0.89
CA PRO A 123 -6.17 -2.28 0.91
C PRO A 123 -5.71 -1.03 0.16
N GLY A 124 -5.50 0.07 0.88
CA GLY A 124 -5.04 1.36 0.36
C GLY A 124 -3.62 1.66 0.85
N THR A 125 -2.61 1.19 0.14
CA THR A 125 -1.18 1.42 0.39
C THR A 125 -0.40 1.17 -0.88
N ILE A 126 0.74 1.85 -1.04
CA ILE A 126 1.67 1.60 -2.14
C ILE A 126 2.57 0.39 -1.87
N ASP A 127 2.69 -0.06 -0.62
CA ASP A 127 3.70 -1.03 -0.18
C ASP A 127 3.40 -2.46 -0.63
N ASN A 128 2.16 -2.75 -1.03
CA ASN A 128 1.62 -4.08 -1.42
C ASN A 128 1.77 -5.16 -0.34
N ASP A 129 1.88 -4.77 0.93
CA ASP A 129 2.21 -5.61 2.08
C ASP A 129 0.97 -6.16 2.82
N ILE A 130 -0.24 -5.98 2.27
CA ILE A 130 -1.49 -6.41 2.92
C ILE A 130 -1.79 -7.88 2.60
N VAL A 131 -1.96 -8.66 3.65
CA VAL A 131 -2.34 -10.07 3.57
C VAL A 131 -3.74 -10.23 2.93
N GLY A 132 -3.90 -11.26 2.10
CA GLY A 132 -5.21 -11.62 1.55
C GLY A 132 -5.59 -10.94 0.24
N THR A 133 -4.69 -10.18 -0.36
CA THR A 133 -4.87 -9.59 -1.69
C THR A 133 -3.59 -9.69 -2.52
N ASP A 134 -3.72 -9.82 -3.84
CA ASP A 134 -2.57 -9.81 -4.75
C ASP A 134 -2.05 -8.38 -4.99
N PHE A 135 -2.95 -7.39 -4.96
CA PHE A 135 -2.62 -5.99 -5.24
C PHE A 135 -3.35 -5.05 -4.30
N THR A 136 -2.64 -4.01 -3.89
CA THR A 136 -3.17 -2.90 -3.10
C THR A 136 -3.41 -1.67 -3.97
N ILE A 137 -4.37 -0.82 -3.56
CA ILE A 137 -4.67 0.44 -4.23
C ILE A 137 -3.48 1.39 -4.05
N GLY A 138 -2.88 1.81 -5.15
CA GLY A 138 -1.73 2.73 -5.18
C GLY A 138 -0.40 2.07 -5.57
N PHE A 139 -0.29 0.75 -5.46
CA PHE A 139 0.92 0.01 -5.80
C PHE A 139 1.32 0.19 -7.28
N ASP A 140 0.39 -0.03 -8.21
CA ASP A 140 0.67 0.07 -9.65
C ASP A 140 1.11 1.49 -10.05
N THR A 141 0.55 2.51 -9.41
CA THR A 141 0.96 3.91 -9.61
C THR A 141 2.35 4.17 -9.05
N ALA A 142 2.67 3.64 -7.87
CA ALA A 142 4.00 3.79 -7.26
C ALA A 142 5.08 3.12 -8.11
N VAL A 143 4.83 1.90 -8.60
CA VAL A 143 5.71 1.19 -9.54
C VAL A 143 5.90 1.99 -10.82
N THR A 144 4.83 2.53 -11.41
CA THR A 144 4.90 3.36 -12.62
C THR A 144 5.74 4.62 -12.38
N THR A 145 5.58 5.28 -11.23
CA THR A 145 6.37 6.46 -10.86
C THR A 145 7.85 6.11 -10.70
N ALA A 146 8.16 4.98 -10.05
CA ALA A 146 9.54 4.51 -9.89
C ALA A 146 10.15 4.16 -11.26
N MET A 147 9.43 3.45 -12.11
CA MET A 147 9.84 3.10 -13.47
C MET A 147 10.18 4.35 -14.29
N ASP A 148 9.28 5.35 -14.31
CA ASP A 148 9.50 6.62 -15.02
C ASP A 148 10.74 7.38 -14.52
N ALA A 149 11.04 7.29 -13.22
CA ALA A 149 12.22 7.92 -12.64
C ALA A 149 13.49 7.14 -13.01
N ILE A 150 13.48 5.81 -12.95
CA ILE A 150 14.60 4.94 -13.30
C ILE A 150 14.97 5.14 -14.78
N ASP A 151 13.99 5.19 -15.68
CA ASP A 151 14.23 5.39 -17.11
C ASP A 151 14.93 6.72 -17.39
N LYS A 152 14.51 7.81 -16.72
CA LYS A 152 15.19 9.12 -16.83
C LYS A 152 16.63 9.08 -16.29
N ILE A 153 16.86 8.33 -15.20
CA ILE A 153 18.19 8.13 -14.65
C ILE A 153 19.05 7.30 -15.60
N ARG A 154 18.49 6.28 -16.24
CA ARG A 154 19.16 5.43 -17.23
C ARG A 154 19.69 6.25 -18.40
N ASP A 155 18.92 7.19 -18.93
CA ASP A 155 19.34 8.06 -20.03
C ASP A 155 20.61 8.84 -19.69
N THR A 156 20.66 9.44 -18.49
CA THR A 156 21.86 10.16 -18.05
C THR A 156 23.00 9.21 -17.64
N SER A 157 22.70 8.06 -17.07
CA SER A 157 23.67 7.04 -16.68
C SER A 157 24.49 6.54 -17.88
N SER A 158 23.81 6.24 -18.99
CA SER A 158 24.42 5.77 -20.22
C SER A 158 25.38 6.80 -20.83
N SER A 159 25.11 8.09 -20.66
CA SER A 159 25.94 9.19 -21.16
C SER A 159 27.27 9.37 -20.42
N HIS A 160 27.38 8.90 -19.18
CA HIS A 160 28.50 9.20 -18.31
C HIS A 160 29.24 7.97 -17.75
N ARG A 161 28.83 6.75 -18.12
CA ARG A 161 29.40 5.48 -17.62
C ARG A 161 29.36 5.39 -16.08
N ARG A 162 28.16 5.56 -15.50
CA ARG A 162 27.94 5.60 -14.06
C ARG A 162 27.21 4.38 -13.56
N THR A 163 27.42 4.07 -12.29
CA THR A 163 26.58 3.18 -11.51
C THR A 163 25.60 4.00 -10.68
N PHE A 164 24.31 3.71 -10.75
CA PHE A 164 23.29 4.34 -9.93
C PHE A 164 22.68 3.35 -8.96
N VAL A 165 22.57 3.75 -7.68
CA VAL A 165 21.75 3.12 -6.67
C VAL A 165 20.48 3.95 -6.51
N ILE A 166 19.33 3.37 -6.78
CA ILE A 166 18.03 4.04 -6.76
C ILE A 166 17.18 3.40 -5.65
N GLU A 167 16.99 4.15 -4.57
CA GLU A 167 16.15 3.72 -3.44
C GLU A 167 14.68 3.97 -3.74
N VAL A 168 13.87 2.94 -3.54
CA VAL A 168 12.42 2.98 -3.68
C VAL A 168 11.75 2.67 -2.35
N MET A 169 10.52 3.17 -2.17
CA MET A 169 9.69 2.88 -1.01
C MET A 169 9.22 1.42 -1.01
N GLY A 170 8.44 1.03 -0.01
CA GLY A 170 7.88 -0.32 0.18
C GLY A 170 7.95 -0.76 1.64
N ARG A 171 8.47 0.07 2.56
CA ARG A 171 8.69 -0.25 3.98
C ARG A 171 9.52 -1.52 4.14
N ASN A 172 8.90 -2.61 4.59
CA ASN A 172 9.54 -3.89 4.81
C ASN A 172 9.32 -4.90 3.66
N ALA A 173 8.68 -4.47 2.56
CA ALA A 173 8.40 -5.29 1.39
C ALA A 173 9.23 -4.84 0.19
N GLY A 174 9.72 -5.81 -0.58
CA GLY A 174 10.53 -5.59 -1.78
C GLY A 174 9.71 -5.42 -3.07
N ASP A 175 8.38 -5.44 -3.00
CA ASP A 175 7.51 -5.51 -4.18
C ASP A 175 7.72 -4.36 -5.17
N ILE A 176 7.81 -3.10 -4.70
CA ILE A 176 8.05 -1.96 -5.59
C ILE A 176 9.42 -2.10 -6.27
N ALA A 177 10.44 -2.50 -5.51
CA ALA A 177 11.79 -2.69 -6.06
C ALA A 177 11.82 -3.78 -7.13
N LEU A 178 11.16 -4.92 -6.88
CA LEU A 178 11.07 -6.04 -7.83
C LEU A 178 10.35 -5.62 -9.10
N TRP A 179 9.15 -5.07 -8.98
CA TRP A 179 8.36 -4.71 -10.15
C TRP A 179 8.99 -3.59 -10.98
N ALA A 180 9.45 -2.53 -10.33
CA ALA A 180 10.11 -1.43 -11.03
C ALA A 180 11.46 -1.84 -11.61
N GLY A 181 12.26 -2.63 -10.87
CA GLY A 181 13.55 -3.11 -11.33
C GLY A 181 13.45 -4.02 -12.55
N ILE A 182 12.53 -5.00 -12.52
CA ILE A 182 12.29 -5.90 -13.67
C ILE A 182 11.76 -5.11 -14.85
N ALA A 183 10.76 -4.24 -14.63
CA ALA A 183 10.15 -3.45 -15.72
C ALA A 183 11.14 -2.53 -16.42
N THR A 184 12.19 -2.11 -15.74
CA THR A 184 13.24 -1.23 -16.28
C THR A 184 14.52 -1.98 -16.66
N GLY A 185 14.62 -3.31 -16.45
CA GLY A 185 15.84 -4.09 -16.67
C GLY A 185 16.99 -3.58 -15.80
N ALA A 186 16.77 -3.49 -14.50
CA ALA A 186 17.83 -3.16 -13.54
C ALA A 186 18.87 -4.30 -13.51
N ASP A 187 20.14 -3.94 -13.34
CA ASP A 187 21.23 -4.92 -13.27
C ASP A 187 21.17 -5.71 -11.96
N GLU A 188 20.80 -5.04 -10.86
CA GLU A 188 20.63 -5.65 -9.54
C GLU A 188 19.37 -5.10 -8.88
N ILE A 189 18.65 -5.96 -8.17
CA ILE A 189 17.49 -5.60 -7.35
C ILE A 189 17.72 -6.14 -5.94
N ILE A 190 17.76 -5.24 -4.96
CA ILE A 190 18.09 -5.56 -3.57
C ILE A 190 16.86 -5.37 -2.70
N ILE A 191 16.38 -6.45 -2.10
CA ILE A 191 15.14 -6.50 -1.32
C ILE A 191 15.36 -7.09 0.07
N PRO A 192 14.53 -6.77 1.07
CA PRO A 192 14.71 -7.26 2.43
C PRO A 192 14.44 -8.78 2.58
N GLU A 193 13.70 -9.38 1.66
CA GLU A 193 13.35 -10.80 1.68
C GLU A 193 14.48 -11.71 1.24
N GLU A 194 15.51 -11.18 0.58
CA GLU A 194 16.67 -11.93 0.11
C GLU A 194 17.97 -11.42 0.73
N GLY A 195 18.86 -12.37 1.04
CA GLY A 195 20.23 -12.04 1.43
C GLY A 195 21.08 -11.71 0.21
N PHE A 196 22.03 -10.79 0.37
CA PHE A 196 22.99 -10.41 -0.67
C PHE A 196 24.41 -10.22 -0.06
N LYS A 197 25.43 -10.17 -0.92
CA LYS A 197 26.80 -9.84 -0.54
C LYS A 197 27.32 -8.72 -1.41
N PHE A 198 27.96 -7.72 -0.81
CA PHE A 198 28.52 -6.58 -1.54
C PHE A 198 29.60 -7.00 -2.53
N GLU A 199 30.39 -8.02 -2.18
CA GLU A 199 31.44 -8.57 -3.04
C GLU A 199 30.88 -9.14 -4.35
N ASP A 200 29.72 -9.80 -4.30
CA ASP A 200 29.05 -10.37 -5.47
C ASP A 200 28.54 -9.25 -6.39
N ILE A 201 27.96 -8.18 -5.80
CA ILE A 201 27.48 -7.00 -6.56
C ILE A 201 28.67 -6.29 -7.22
N VAL A 202 29.77 -6.08 -6.51
CA VAL A 202 31.01 -5.49 -7.07
C VAL A 202 31.54 -6.33 -8.22
N ALA A 203 31.52 -7.66 -8.09
CA ALA A 203 31.93 -8.56 -9.17
C ALA A 203 31.02 -8.44 -10.39
N SER A 204 29.71 -8.39 -10.20
CA SER A 204 28.71 -8.18 -11.27
C SER A 204 28.91 -6.85 -12.00
N ILE A 205 29.10 -5.75 -11.27
CA ILE A 205 29.41 -4.43 -11.85
C ILE A 205 30.66 -4.48 -12.73
N LYS A 206 31.75 -5.08 -12.21
CA LYS A 206 33.02 -5.21 -12.95
C LYS A 206 32.87 -6.04 -14.21
N ALA A 207 32.22 -7.20 -14.10
CA ALA A 207 31.95 -8.08 -15.24
C ALA A 207 31.11 -7.36 -16.32
N GLY A 208 30.11 -6.59 -15.90
CA GLY A 208 29.30 -5.77 -16.80
C GLY A 208 30.15 -4.77 -17.60
N TYR A 209 31.05 -4.02 -16.95
CA TYR A 209 31.96 -3.09 -17.65
C TYR A 209 32.92 -3.82 -18.57
N GLU A 210 33.48 -4.97 -18.18
CA GLU A 210 34.35 -5.80 -19.00
C GLU A 210 33.65 -6.32 -20.26
N CYS A 211 32.35 -6.66 -20.15
CA CYS A 211 31.49 -7.04 -21.29
C CYS A 211 31.01 -5.84 -22.13
N GLY A 212 31.43 -4.61 -21.80
CA GLY A 212 31.12 -3.41 -22.59
C GLY A 212 29.85 -2.69 -22.18
N LYS A 213 29.20 -3.06 -21.07
CA LYS A 213 28.13 -2.24 -20.47
C LYS A 213 28.67 -0.83 -20.18
N LYS A 214 27.83 0.18 -20.36
CA LYS A 214 28.23 1.58 -20.17
C LYS A 214 27.74 2.15 -18.83
N HIS A 215 26.85 1.47 -18.15
CA HIS A 215 26.24 1.89 -16.90
C HIS A 215 25.70 0.69 -16.12
N ASN A 216 25.43 0.86 -14.85
CA ASN A 216 24.74 -0.10 -14.02
C ASN A 216 23.62 0.59 -13.24
N ILE A 217 22.47 -0.06 -13.13
CA ILE A 217 21.32 0.39 -12.35
C ILE A 217 21.04 -0.63 -11.26
N ILE A 218 21.13 -0.20 -10.03
CA ILE A 218 20.80 -1.00 -8.83
C ILE A 218 19.53 -0.41 -8.23
N VAL A 219 18.46 -1.19 -8.12
CA VAL A 219 17.23 -0.79 -7.44
C VAL A 219 17.25 -1.36 -6.03
N LEU A 220 17.13 -0.48 -5.03
CA LEU A 220 17.24 -0.80 -3.62
C LEU A 220 15.93 -0.51 -2.90
N ALA A 221 15.35 -1.51 -2.22
CA ALA A 221 14.21 -1.29 -1.34
C ALA A 221 14.64 -0.60 -0.04
N GLU A 222 13.91 0.45 0.38
CA GLU A 222 14.20 1.22 1.63
C GLU A 222 14.29 0.35 2.89
N GLY A 223 13.58 -0.80 2.89
CA GLY A 223 13.59 -1.75 4.00
C GLY A 223 14.91 -2.47 4.24
N VAL A 224 15.86 -2.40 3.29
CA VAL A 224 17.21 -2.98 3.43
C VAL A 224 18.12 -2.02 4.17
N MET A 225 18.37 -0.86 3.60
CA MET A 225 19.15 0.26 4.15
C MET A 225 18.98 1.48 3.25
N SER A 226 19.48 2.65 3.68
CA SER A 226 19.48 3.84 2.83
C SER A 226 20.42 3.72 1.64
N ALA A 227 20.08 4.34 0.50
CA ALA A 227 20.95 4.35 -0.68
C ALA A 227 22.35 4.95 -0.40
N ALA A 228 22.42 5.93 0.49
CA ALA A 228 23.68 6.52 0.91
C ALA A 228 24.59 5.52 1.64
N GLU A 229 24.02 4.78 2.60
CA GLU A 229 24.73 3.73 3.34
C GLU A 229 25.13 2.57 2.41
N PHE A 230 24.22 2.16 1.53
CA PHE A 230 24.50 1.11 0.55
C PHE A 230 25.66 1.50 -0.37
N GLY A 231 25.65 2.73 -0.90
CA GLY A 231 26.72 3.23 -1.75
C GLY A 231 28.07 3.27 -1.04
N GLN A 232 28.13 3.69 0.22
CA GLN A 232 29.35 3.66 1.02
C GLN A 232 29.89 2.24 1.18
N LYS A 233 29.03 1.28 1.59
CA LYS A 233 29.43 -0.13 1.76
C LYS A 233 29.89 -0.78 0.46
N LEU A 234 29.28 -0.41 -0.67
CA LEU A 234 29.68 -0.90 -1.98
C LEU A 234 31.11 -0.43 -2.35
N GLN A 235 31.43 0.82 -2.05
CA GLN A 235 32.79 1.35 -2.22
C GLN A 235 33.80 0.70 -1.27
N GLU A 236 33.43 0.46 -0.01
CA GLU A 236 34.26 -0.26 0.97
C GLU A 236 34.55 -1.71 0.51
N ALA A 237 33.60 -2.35 -0.18
CA ALA A 237 33.74 -3.67 -0.79
C ALA A 237 34.59 -3.67 -2.09
N GLY A 238 35.06 -2.50 -2.54
CA GLY A 238 35.98 -2.36 -3.65
C GLY A 238 35.35 -1.94 -4.98
N ASP A 239 34.14 -1.38 -4.97
CA ASP A 239 33.63 -0.69 -6.15
C ASP A 239 34.41 0.62 -6.40
N THR A 240 34.85 0.79 -7.65
CA THR A 240 35.61 1.97 -8.10
C THR A 240 34.86 2.76 -9.17
N SER A 241 33.59 2.45 -9.41
CA SER A 241 32.77 3.14 -10.40
C SER A 241 32.45 4.58 -9.97
N ASP A 242 32.04 5.44 -10.94
CA ASP A 242 31.45 6.75 -10.62
C ASP A 242 30.01 6.52 -10.08
N LEU A 243 29.93 6.22 -8.78
CA LEU A 243 28.70 5.89 -8.09
C LEU A 243 27.84 7.13 -7.81
N ARG A 244 26.57 7.02 -8.07
CA ARG A 244 25.55 8.02 -7.71
C ARG A 244 24.40 7.32 -6.97
N VAL A 245 23.82 8.02 -6.01
CA VAL A 245 22.67 7.55 -5.25
C VAL A 245 21.49 8.49 -5.48
N THR A 246 20.30 7.93 -5.53
CA THR A 246 19.05 8.67 -5.67
C THR A 246 17.99 8.01 -4.80
N GLU A 247 17.40 8.76 -3.87
CA GLU A 247 16.23 8.36 -3.11
C GLU A 247 15.00 8.94 -3.80
N LEU A 248 14.07 8.11 -4.25
CA LEU A 248 12.83 8.57 -4.86
C LEU A 248 11.84 9.11 -3.80
N GLY A 249 11.78 8.47 -2.65
CA GLY A 249 10.97 8.93 -1.53
C GLY A 249 9.50 9.17 -1.88
N HIS A 250 8.93 10.21 -1.29
CA HIS A 250 7.49 10.49 -1.30
C HIS A 250 6.87 10.84 -2.68
N ILE A 251 7.66 11.05 -3.75
CA ILE A 251 7.07 11.19 -5.09
C ILE A 251 6.28 9.93 -5.51
N GLN A 252 6.62 8.78 -4.95
CA GLN A 252 5.95 7.50 -5.20
C GLN A 252 4.55 7.42 -4.56
N ARG A 253 4.23 8.28 -3.58
CA ARG A 253 2.90 8.36 -2.97
C ARG A 253 1.93 9.26 -3.73
N GLY A 254 2.46 10.12 -4.59
CA GLY A 254 1.68 11.13 -5.31
C GLY A 254 1.30 10.72 -6.73
N GLY A 255 0.69 11.67 -7.40
CA GLY A 255 0.32 11.54 -8.80
C GLY A 255 -1.09 11.03 -9.07
N SER A 256 -1.47 11.11 -10.33
CA SER A 256 -2.77 10.62 -10.80
C SER A 256 -2.75 9.09 -10.85
N PRO A 257 -3.71 8.39 -10.21
CA PRO A 257 -3.71 6.93 -10.20
C PRO A 257 -3.81 6.35 -11.62
N THR A 258 -3.10 5.26 -11.86
CA THR A 258 -3.16 4.51 -13.12
C THR A 258 -4.57 3.97 -13.37
N ALA A 259 -4.83 3.54 -14.60
CA ALA A 259 -6.10 2.88 -14.94
C ALA A 259 -6.34 1.63 -14.06
N ARG A 260 -5.28 0.86 -13.75
CA ARG A 260 -5.36 -0.33 -12.91
C ARG A 260 -5.80 0.03 -11.48
N ASP A 261 -5.16 1.00 -10.85
CA ASP A 261 -5.52 1.45 -9.50
C ASP A 261 -6.94 2.02 -9.44
N ARG A 262 -7.37 2.81 -10.43
CA ARG A 262 -8.74 3.32 -10.49
C ARG A 262 -9.78 2.22 -10.61
N VAL A 263 -9.53 1.21 -11.44
CA VAL A 263 -10.45 0.08 -11.64
C VAL A 263 -10.46 -0.81 -10.39
N LEU A 264 -9.30 -1.14 -9.82
CA LEU A 264 -9.18 -1.91 -8.59
C LEU A 264 -9.94 -1.23 -7.45
N ALA A 265 -9.65 0.05 -7.19
CA ALA A 265 -10.30 0.86 -6.17
C ALA A 265 -11.83 0.91 -6.34
N SER A 266 -12.29 1.06 -7.60
CA SER A 266 -13.72 1.10 -7.91
C SER A 266 -14.41 -0.25 -7.65
N ARG A 267 -13.76 -1.37 -8.02
CA ARG A 267 -14.27 -2.71 -7.77
C ARG A 267 -14.36 -3.01 -6.27
N LEU A 268 -13.29 -2.75 -5.53
CA LEU A 268 -13.22 -2.99 -4.08
C LEU A 268 -14.26 -2.14 -3.34
N GLY A 269 -14.33 -0.84 -3.63
CA GLY A 269 -15.29 0.07 -2.98
C GLY A 269 -16.75 -0.31 -3.24
N ALA A 270 -17.09 -0.66 -4.48
CA ALA A 270 -18.45 -1.10 -4.81
C ALA A 270 -18.80 -2.44 -4.13
N HIS A 271 -17.84 -3.37 -4.04
CA HIS A 271 -18.05 -4.66 -3.39
C HIS A 271 -18.29 -4.50 -1.88
N ALA A 272 -17.49 -3.67 -1.21
CA ALA A 272 -17.64 -3.37 0.22
C ALA A 272 -19.05 -2.87 0.57
N VAL A 273 -19.60 -1.97 -0.25
CA VAL A 273 -20.97 -1.46 -0.03
C VAL A 273 -22.02 -2.55 -0.17
N LYS A 274 -21.88 -3.44 -1.14
CA LYS A 274 -22.81 -4.58 -1.31
C LYS A 274 -22.81 -5.49 -0.10
N LEU A 275 -21.63 -5.75 0.49
CA LEU A 275 -21.51 -6.55 1.71
C LEU A 275 -22.19 -5.86 2.90
N LEU A 276 -21.93 -4.57 3.13
CA LEU A 276 -22.58 -3.80 4.19
C LEU A 276 -24.10 -3.78 4.01
N LYS A 277 -24.60 -3.66 2.78
CA LYS A 277 -26.04 -3.73 2.50
C LYS A 277 -26.65 -5.07 2.93
N GLN A 278 -25.93 -6.16 2.75
CA GLN A 278 -26.32 -7.51 3.18
C GLN A 278 -26.18 -7.72 4.69
N GLY A 279 -25.64 -6.74 5.43
CA GLY A 279 -25.37 -6.87 6.86
C GLY A 279 -24.03 -7.52 7.19
N ILE A 280 -23.18 -7.75 6.17
CA ILE A 280 -21.86 -8.37 6.33
C ILE A 280 -20.85 -7.28 6.70
N GLY A 281 -20.10 -7.52 7.76
CA GLY A 281 -18.95 -6.71 8.22
C GLY A 281 -17.89 -7.62 8.84
N GLY A 282 -16.80 -7.06 9.32
CA GLY A 282 -15.69 -7.82 9.88
C GLY A 282 -14.82 -8.51 8.83
N VAL A 283 -14.86 -8.03 7.58
CA VAL A 283 -14.09 -8.59 6.48
C VAL A 283 -13.23 -7.53 5.79
N ALA A 284 -12.11 -7.97 5.22
CA ALA A 284 -11.31 -7.22 4.29
C ALA A 284 -11.59 -7.70 2.86
N VAL A 285 -11.87 -6.77 1.97
CA VAL A 285 -12.06 -7.06 0.55
C VAL A 285 -10.72 -6.93 -0.16
N GLY A 286 -10.35 -7.96 -0.91
CA GLY A 286 -9.15 -8.00 -1.74
C GLY A 286 -9.43 -8.51 -3.14
N ILE A 287 -8.34 -8.69 -3.90
CA ILE A 287 -8.37 -9.35 -5.20
C ILE A 287 -7.35 -10.50 -5.20
N ARG A 288 -7.74 -11.66 -5.70
CA ARG A 288 -6.85 -12.80 -5.89
C ARG A 288 -7.18 -13.49 -7.21
N ASN A 289 -6.18 -13.66 -8.06
CA ASN A 289 -6.37 -14.19 -9.42
C ASN A 289 -7.51 -13.48 -10.16
N GLU A 290 -7.50 -12.14 -10.17
CA GLU A 290 -8.49 -11.25 -10.79
C GLU A 290 -9.93 -11.36 -10.22
N LYS A 291 -10.15 -12.14 -9.16
CA LYS A 291 -11.44 -12.32 -8.49
C LYS A 291 -11.48 -11.57 -7.16
N MET A 292 -12.64 -11.01 -6.83
CA MET A 292 -12.87 -10.45 -5.50
C MET A 292 -12.82 -11.57 -4.47
N VAL A 293 -12.12 -11.32 -3.37
CA VAL A 293 -12.05 -12.20 -2.21
C VAL A 293 -12.42 -11.42 -0.94
N GLU A 294 -12.96 -12.15 0.01
CA GLU A 294 -13.38 -11.64 1.31
C GLU A 294 -12.64 -12.43 2.37
N ASN A 295 -11.77 -11.77 3.12
CA ASN A 295 -11.01 -12.40 4.19
C ASN A 295 -11.57 -11.88 5.53
N PRO A 296 -11.90 -12.75 6.51
CA PRO A 296 -12.24 -12.27 7.85
C PRO A 296 -11.11 -11.40 8.40
N ILE A 297 -11.45 -10.25 8.98
CA ILE A 297 -10.43 -9.38 9.58
C ILE A 297 -9.87 -10.04 10.85
N LEU A 298 -10.74 -10.63 11.66
CA LEU A 298 -10.39 -11.27 12.93
C LEU A 298 -10.86 -12.73 12.94
N GLY A 299 -10.01 -13.63 13.36
CA GLY A 299 -10.29 -15.08 13.43
C GLY A 299 -9.00 -15.89 13.49
N THR A 300 -9.05 -17.13 13.09
CA THR A 300 -7.86 -18.01 13.02
C THR A 300 -7.24 -18.00 11.62
N ALA A 301 -5.97 -18.41 11.54
CA ALA A 301 -5.28 -18.59 10.25
C ALA A 301 -5.96 -19.67 9.38
N GLU A 302 -6.53 -20.71 10.00
CA GLU A 302 -7.28 -21.77 9.31
C GLU A 302 -8.58 -21.26 8.66
N GLU A 303 -9.20 -20.26 9.27
CA GLU A 303 -10.37 -19.56 8.72
C GLU A 303 -10.00 -18.56 7.62
N GLY A 304 -8.71 -18.38 7.34
CA GLY A 304 -8.23 -17.36 6.38
C GLY A 304 -8.31 -15.94 6.90
N ALA A 305 -8.45 -15.74 8.22
CA ALA A 305 -8.49 -14.42 8.82
C ALA A 305 -7.14 -13.70 8.73
N LEU A 306 -7.18 -12.37 8.62
CA LEU A 306 -5.97 -11.55 8.54
C LEU A 306 -5.24 -11.49 9.88
N PHE A 307 -6.00 -11.36 10.97
CA PHE A 307 -5.46 -11.25 12.33
C PHE A 307 -6.08 -12.26 13.27
N SER A 308 -5.28 -12.69 14.24
CA SER A 308 -5.73 -13.41 15.43
C SER A 308 -5.30 -12.67 16.69
N LEU A 309 -5.94 -12.98 17.82
CA LEU A 309 -5.56 -12.48 19.14
C LEU A 309 -4.98 -13.60 19.96
N THR A 310 -3.83 -13.34 20.60
CA THR A 310 -3.29 -14.23 21.63
C THR A 310 -4.12 -14.15 22.91
N ALA A 311 -3.94 -15.07 23.83
CA ALA A 311 -4.65 -15.11 25.10
C ALA A 311 -4.46 -13.83 25.96
N ASP A 312 -3.34 -13.12 25.79
CA ASP A 312 -3.04 -11.82 26.42
C ASP A 312 -3.48 -10.62 25.54
N GLY A 313 -4.24 -10.84 24.48
CA GLY A 313 -4.84 -9.81 23.62
C GLY A 313 -3.89 -9.15 22.62
N LYS A 314 -2.70 -9.72 22.40
CA LYS A 314 -1.80 -9.22 21.36
C LYS A 314 -2.28 -9.65 19.97
N ILE A 315 -2.12 -8.74 19.01
CA ILE A 315 -2.44 -8.98 17.61
C ILE A 315 -1.33 -9.82 16.98
N VAL A 316 -1.74 -10.85 16.25
CA VAL A 316 -0.86 -11.66 15.40
C VAL A 316 -1.36 -11.56 13.97
N VAL A 317 -0.47 -11.22 13.04
CA VAL A 317 -0.76 -11.24 11.61
C VAL A 317 -0.68 -12.68 11.12
N ASN A 318 -1.77 -13.20 10.59
CA ASN A 318 -1.80 -14.54 10.03
C ASN A 318 -1.24 -14.52 8.60
N ASN A 319 -0.37 -15.48 8.28
CA ASN A 319 0.22 -15.61 6.94
C ASN A 319 0.80 -14.26 6.42
N PRO A 320 1.84 -13.70 7.06
CA PRO A 320 2.40 -12.40 6.66
C PRO A 320 2.78 -12.40 5.18
N HIS A 321 2.67 -11.23 4.56
CA HIS A 321 3.03 -11.02 3.16
C HIS A 321 4.47 -11.45 2.89
N LYS A 322 4.69 -12.01 1.70
CA LYS A 322 6.01 -12.34 1.17
C LYS A 322 6.07 -11.84 -0.26
N ALA A 323 7.15 -11.16 -0.60
CA ALA A 323 7.40 -10.78 -1.98
C ALA A 323 7.49 -12.02 -2.89
N ASP A 324 7.15 -11.82 -4.15
CA ASP A 324 7.22 -12.88 -5.17
C ASP A 324 8.68 -13.13 -5.57
N LEU A 325 9.33 -14.08 -4.90
CA LEU A 325 10.73 -14.43 -5.16
C LEU A 325 10.95 -15.06 -6.55
N GLU A 326 9.92 -15.57 -7.22
CA GLU A 326 10.04 -16.02 -8.61
C GLU A 326 10.38 -14.83 -9.53
N LEU A 327 9.93 -13.62 -9.21
CA LEU A 327 10.31 -12.41 -9.92
C LEU A 327 11.79 -12.03 -9.68
N SER A 328 12.33 -12.26 -8.49
CA SER A 328 13.74 -12.04 -8.22
C SER A 328 14.61 -12.99 -9.04
N ASP A 329 14.27 -14.28 -9.08
CA ASP A 329 14.98 -15.28 -9.89
C ASP A 329 14.88 -14.97 -11.39
N LEU A 330 13.76 -14.44 -11.85
CA LEU A 330 13.59 -13.96 -13.22
C LEU A 330 14.61 -12.85 -13.53
N ASN A 331 14.73 -11.84 -12.67
CA ASN A 331 15.70 -10.76 -12.88
C ASN A 331 17.13 -11.30 -13.01
N LYS A 332 17.55 -12.22 -12.11
CA LYS A 332 18.89 -12.86 -12.16
C LYS A 332 19.15 -13.60 -13.46
N SER A 333 18.12 -14.10 -14.12
CA SER A 333 18.23 -14.79 -15.42
C SER A 333 18.27 -13.85 -16.62
N LEU A 334 17.81 -12.61 -16.47
CA LEU A 334 17.71 -11.60 -17.53
C LEU A 334 18.83 -10.54 -17.49
N SER A 335 19.49 -10.35 -16.35
CA SER A 335 20.60 -9.41 -16.14
C SER A 335 21.95 -10.01 -16.57
#